data_b0c97beb1d9540b733f86a2b7b1b7a2e
#
_entry.id   b0c97beb1d9540b733f86a2b7b1b7a2e
#
_cell.length_a   1.000
_cell.length_b   1.000
_cell.length_c   1.000
_cell.angle_alpha   90.00
_cell.angle_beta   90.00
_cell.angle_gamma   90.00
#
_symmetry.space_group_name_H-M   'P 1'
#
loop_
_entity.id
_entity.type
_entity.pdbx_description
1 polymer ?
#
loop_
_entity_poly.entity_id
_entity_poly.type
_entity_poly.pdbx_seq_one_letter_code
_entity_poly.pdbx_strand_id
1 'polypeptide(L)'
;MTAAAPRVAAVDCGTNSIRLLVSEPSPEKGLAELTKQNSIVRLGQGVDETGRLNPEAIERTRKALAGYVETMQRLGVEKVRMVATSATRDAANKEDFFSMTAEVLGRVQPGARAEVISGEEEAALSFAGATADIEPDRGPFCVVDLGGGSTEFVVGKQAVSTQMGCVRLTERFMRSDPPTAAETDAARAYVRDTLRQVAPLLVSARTLVGCAGTFTTLSALTQGLDSYDPARIHMSELLFDDLTAITSALRAQTAEQRRANPVVHPGRADVIAAGSVIVEEIVDLARESAGLGSVVISEKDILDGIVAGLA
;
A
#
# COMPACT_ATOMS: atom_id res chain seq x y z
N MET A 1 -38.54 -4.43 -12.95
CA MET A 1 -37.51 -4.95 -12.01
C MET A 1 -36.24 -4.27 -12.39
N THR A 2 -35.78 -3.30 -11.61
CA THR A 2 -34.42 -2.75 -11.75
C THR A 2 -33.43 -3.86 -11.45
N ALA A 3 -32.55 -4.19 -12.40
CA ALA A 3 -31.45 -5.12 -12.14
C ALA A 3 -30.73 -4.64 -10.88
N ALA A 4 -30.41 -5.57 -9.98
CA ALA A 4 -29.54 -5.23 -8.85
C ALA A 4 -28.21 -4.70 -9.41
N ALA A 5 -27.68 -3.64 -8.82
CA ALA A 5 -26.39 -3.11 -9.28
C ALA A 5 -25.29 -4.18 -9.11
N PRO A 6 -24.34 -4.26 -10.04
CA PRO A 6 -23.39 -5.38 -10.13
C PRO A 6 -22.44 -5.41 -8.94
N ARG A 7 -22.05 -6.62 -8.51
CA ARG A 7 -20.89 -6.81 -7.62
C ARG A 7 -19.62 -6.53 -8.37
N VAL A 8 -18.73 -5.77 -7.75
CA VAL A 8 -17.50 -5.29 -8.36
C VAL A 8 -16.29 -5.77 -7.58
N ALA A 9 -15.16 -5.95 -8.28
CA ALA A 9 -13.91 -6.32 -7.65
C ALA A 9 -12.77 -5.42 -8.10
N ALA A 10 -11.94 -5.03 -7.15
CA ALA A 10 -10.64 -4.43 -7.38
C ALA A 10 -9.53 -5.43 -7.07
N VAL A 11 -8.53 -5.49 -7.95
CA VAL A 11 -7.27 -6.19 -7.67
C VAL A 11 -6.13 -5.19 -7.82
N ASP A 12 -5.31 -5.07 -6.78
CA ASP A 12 -4.09 -4.26 -6.81
C ASP A 12 -2.87 -5.18 -6.71
N CYS A 13 -1.96 -5.08 -7.66
CA CYS A 13 -0.71 -5.82 -7.68
C CYS A 13 0.48 -4.89 -7.57
N GLY A 14 0.95 -4.72 -6.34
CA GLY A 14 2.12 -3.92 -6.02
C GLY A 14 3.43 -4.70 -6.06
N THR A 15 4.49 -4.06 -5.56
CA THR A 15 5.84 -4.64 -5.50
C THR A 15 5.93 -5.82 -4.55
N ASN A 16 5.24 -5.78 -3.39
CA ASN A 16 5.31 -6.81 -2.35
C ASN A 16 4.10 -7.76 -2.36
N SER A 17 2.92 -7.25 -2.59
CA SER A 17 1.66 -7.97 -2.40
C SER A 17 0.73 -7.83 -3.60
N ILE A 18 -0.17 -8.81 -3.75
CA ILE A 18 -1.40 -8.71 -4.54
C ILE A 18 -2.58 -8.71 -3.58
N ARG A 19 -3.57 -7.86 -3.83
CA ARG A 19 -4.71 -7.66 -2.95
C ARG A 19 -6.01 -7.71 -3.74
N LEU A 20 -7.08 -8.19 -3.11
CA LEU A 20 -8.43 -8.24 -3.66
C LEU A 20 -9.39 -7.53 -2.71
N LEU A 21 -10.26 -6.70 -3.26
CA LEU A 21 -11.48 -6.19 -2.60
C LEU A 21 -12.67 -6.53 -3.47
N VAL A 22 -13.68 -7.19 -2.90
CA VAL A 22 -14.98 -7.40 -3.54
C VAL A 22 -16.02 -6.62 -2.77
N SER A 23 -16.81 -5.83 -3.48
CA SER A 23 -17.87 -5.00 -2.89
C SER A 23 -19.18 -5.17 -3.65
N GLU A 24 -20.30 -4.93 -2.92
CA GLU A 24 -21.64 -4.86 -3.49
C GLU A 24 -22.28 -3.52 -3.15
N PRO A 25 -23.20 -3.04 -3.99
CA PRO A 25 -23.96 -1.83 -3.69
C PRO A 25 -24.77 -1.97 -2.39
N SER A 26 -24.70 -0.93 -1.57
CA SER A 26 -25.40 -0.85 -0.28
C SER A 26 -26.14 0.48 -0.19
N PRO A 27 -27.45 0.45 0.11
CA PRO A 27 -28.23 1.68 0.29
C PRO A 27 -27.72 2.59 1.41
N GLU A 28 -27.11 2.00 2.43
CA GLU A 28 -26.64 2.74 3.61
C GLU A 28 -25.21 3.26 3.45
N LYS A 29 -24.34 2.52 2.73
CA LYS A 29 -22.90 2.77 2.66
C LYS A 29 -22.40 3.09 1.25
N GLY A 30 -23.29 3.17 0.25
CA GLY A 30 -22.89 3.24 -1.17
C GLY A 30 -22.30 1.91 -1.64
N LEU A 31 -21.22 1.45 -1.01
CA LEU A 31 -20.57 0.15 -1.23
C LEU A 31 -20.34 -0.56 0.10
N ALA A 32 -20.69 -1.84 0.17
CA ALA A 32 -20.39 -2.73 1.29
C ALA A 32 -19.29 -3.72 0.88
N GLU A 33 -18.28 -3.86 1.71
CA GLU A 33 -17.25 -4.87 1.55
C GLU A 33 -17.83 -6.27 1.77
N LEU A 34 -17.61 -7.18 0.80
CA LEU A 34 -17.91 -8.60 0.94
C LEU A 34 -16.70 -9.41 1.39
N THR A 35 -15.52 -9.05 0.88
CA THR A 35 -14.25 -9.66 1.30
C THR A 35 -13.07 -8.80 0.89
N LYS A 36 -12.06 -8.75 1.74
CA LYS A 36 -10.74 -8.16 1.47
C LYS A 36 -9.67 -9.22 1.70
N GLN A 37 -8.79 -9.44 0.72
CA GLN A 37 -7.74 -10.46 0.78
C GLN A 37 -6.39 -9.86 0.43
N ASN A 38 -5.34 -10.40 1.05
CA ASN A 38 -3.96 -9.98 0.80
C ASN A 38 -3.05 -11.20 0.70
N SER A 39 -2.19 -11.24 -0.32
CA SER A 39 -1.20 -12.29 -0.52
C SER A 39 0.17 -11.68 -0.81
N ILE A 40 1.20 -12.11 -0.11
CA ILE A 40 2.57 -11.66 -0.35
C ILE A 40 3.16 -12.48 -1.49
N VAL A 41 3.37 -11.84 -2.64
CA VAL A 41 3.88 -12.47 -3.87
C VAL A 41 5.27 -12.00 -4.26
N ARG A 42 5.70 -10.83 -3.73
CA ARG A 42 7.01 -10.22 -4.00
C ARG A 42 7.31 -10.09 -5.49
N LEU A 43 6.33 -9.58 -6.24
CA LEU A 43 6.45 -9.42 -7.70
C LEU A 43 7.65 -8.55 -8.06
N GLY A 44 7.95 -7.54 -7.26
CA GLY A 44 9.06 -6.61 -7.48
C GLY A 44 10.42 -7.06 -6.97
N GLN A 45 10.54 -8.28 -6.43
CA GLN A 45 11.82 -8.78 -5.91
C GLN A 45 12.92 -8.77 -7.00
N GLY A 46 14.00 -8.01 -6.77
CA GLY A 46 15.13 -7.88 -7.69
C GLY A 46 14.87 -7.03 -8.93
N VAL A 47 13.70 -6.42 -9.09
CA VAL A 47 13.38 -5.54 -10.24
C VAL A 47 14.26 -4.30 -10.24
N ASP A 48 14.55 -3.72 -9.08
CA ASP A 48 15.40 -2.54 -8.96
C ASP A 48 16.83 -2.78 -9.50
N GLU A 49 17.35 -3.99 -9.38
CA GLU A 49 18.68 -4.38 -9.85
C GLU A 49 18.65 -4.85 -11.31
N THR A 50 17.64 -5.65 -11.69
CA THR A 50 17.62 -6.37 -12.97
C THR A 50 16.79 -5.68 -14.06
N GLY A 51 15.88 -4.77 -13.67
CA GLY A 51 14.88 -4.19 -14.58
C GLY A 51 13.86 -5.22 -15.13
N ARG A 52 13.73 -6.38 -14.49
CA ARG A 52 12.85 -7.46 -14.98
C ARG A 52 12.11 -8.16 -13.84
N LEU A 53 10.85 -8.54 -14.11
CA LEU A 53 10.09 -9.42 -13.22
C LEU A 53 10.68 -10.83 -13.23
N ASN A 54 10.87 -11.41 -12.04
CA ASN A 54 11.31 -12.79 -11.90
C ASN A 54 10.18 -13.76 -12.31
N PRO A 55 10.42 -14.77 -13.17
CA PRO A 55 9.40 -15.75 -13.56
C PRO A 55 8.75 -16.48 -12.37
N GLU A 56 9.51 -16.78 -11.31
CA GLU A 56 8.96 -17.38 -10.10
C GLU A 56 8.01 -16.43 -9.35
N ALA A 57 8.28 -15.12 -9.39
CA ALA A 57 7.41 -14.12 -8.79
C ALA A 57 6.11 -13.96 -9.61
N ILE A 58 6.19 -14.02 -10.95
CA ILE A 58 5.00 -14.06 -11.82
C ILE A 58 4.16 -15.29 -11.48
N GLU A 59 4.78 -16.47 -11.32
CA GLU A 59 4.07 -17.71 -11.00
C GLU A 59 3.44 -17.67 -9.60
N ARG A 60 4.10 -17.09 -8.59
CA ARG A 60 3.49 -16.86 -7.28
C ARG A 60 2.26 -15.96 -7.39
N THR A 61 2.36 -14.91 -8.21
CA THR A 61 1.26 -13.97 -8.47
C THR A 61 0.11 -14.68 -9.21
N ARG A 62 0.41 -15.51 -10.20
CA ARG A 62 -0.59 -16.31 -10.91
C ARG A 62 -1.40 -17.20 -9.95
N LYS A 63 -0.74 -17.89 -9.02
CA LYS A 63 -1.40 -18.76 -8.03
C LYS A 63 -2.32 -17.96 -7.10
N ALA A 64 -1.85 -16.82 -6.61
CA ALA A 64 -2.67 -15.95 -5.75
C ALA A 64 -3.89 -15.39 -6.51
N LEU A 65 -3.68 -14.91 -7.74
CA LEU A 65 -4.74 -14.37 -8.58
C LEU A 65 -5.79 -15.44 -8.95
N ALA A 66 -5.36 -16.70 -9.19
CA ALA A 66 -6.28 -17.81 -9.45
C ALA A 66 -7.22 -18.05 -8.26
N GLY A 67 -6.70 -18.01 -7.01
CA GLY A 67 -7.53 -18.11 -5.80
C GLY A 67 -8.51 -16.92 -5.66
N TYR A 68 -8.09 -15.72 -6.07
CA TYR A 68 -8.96 -14.55 -6.10
C TYR A 68 -10.07 -14.69 -7.16
N VAL A 69 -9.76 -15.25 -8.33
CA VAL A 69 -10.76 -15.53 -9.36
C VAL A 69 -11.81 -16.52 -8.85
N GLU A 70 -11.42 -17.58 -8.16
CA GLU A 70 -12.38 -18.51 -7.54
C GLU A 70 -13.29 -17.81 -6.52
N THR A 71 -12.73 -16.89 -5.73
CA THR A 71 -13.50 -16.08 -4.79
C THR A 71 -14.47 -15.15 -5.51
N MET A 72 -14.03 -14.45 -6.56
CA MET A 72 -14.86 -13.56 -7.37
C MET A 72 -16.01 -14.33 -8.04
N GLN A 73 -15.73 -15.51 -8.61
CA GLN A 73 -16.76 -16.37 -9.22
C GLN A 73 -17.80 -16.84 -8.19
N ARG A 74 -17.35 -17.30 -7.02
CA ARG A 74 -18.24 -17.73 -5.94
C ARG A 74 -19.15 -16.60 -5.45
N LEU A 75 -18.62 -15.36 -5.41
CA LEU A 75 -19.36 -14.17 -5.01
C LEU A 75 -20.18 -13.56 -6.15
N GLY A 76 -20.12 -14.09 -7.37
CA GLY A 76 -20.88 -13.57 -8.51
C GLY A 76 -20.46 -12.16 -8.94
N VAL A 77 -19.14 -11.89 -8.93
CA VAL A 77 -18.58 -10.63 -9.42
C VAL A 77 -18.81 -10.50 -10.93
N GLU A 78 -19.28 -9.34 -11.35
CA GLU A 78 -19.62 -9.06 -12.76
C GLU A 78 -18.58 -8.15 -13.43
N LYS A 79 -17.97 -7.24 -12.64
CA LYS A 79 -16.93 -6.34 -13.14
C LYS A 79 -15.68 -6.45 -12.27
N VAL A 80 -14.51 -6.55 -12.90
CA VAL A 80 -13.22 -6.54 -12.22
C VAL A 80 -12.28 -5.55 -12.89
N ARG A 81 -11.58 -4.76 -12.08
CA ARG A 81 -10.45 -3.95 -12.50
C ARG A 81 -9.21 -4.39 -11.74
N MET A 82 -8.15 -4.75 -12.46
CA MET A 82 -6.85 -5.06 -11.88
C MET A 82 -5.84 -4.01 -12.31
N VAL A 83 -5.23 -3.38 -11.32
CA VAL A 83 -4.12 -2.45 -11.54
C VAL A 83 -2.79 -3.09 -11.12
N ALA A 84 -1.73 -2.68 -11.80
CA ALA A 84 -0.36 -3.02 -11.46
C ALA A 84 0.47 -1.74 -11.36
N THR A 85 1.33 -1.67 -10.35
CA THR A 85 1.99 -0.42 -9.97
C THR A 85 3.52 -0.46 -10.17
N SER A 86 4.30 0.08 -9.27
CA SER A 86 5.73 0.36 -9.41
C SER A 86 6.54 -0.79 -10.02
N ALA A 87 6.48 -2.01 -9.48
CA ALA A 87 7.31 -3.13 -9.99
C ALA A 87 7.06 -3.43 -11.47
N THR A 88 5.80 -3.38 -11.91
CA THR A 88 5.43 -3.66 -13.29
C THR A 88 5.73 -2.47 -14.20
N ARG A 89 5.62 -1.22 -13.70
CA ARG A 89 6.05 -0.02 -14.43
C ARG A 89 7.53 -0.10 -14.82
N ASP A 90 8.36 -0.53 -13.87
CA ASP A 90 9.82 -0.54 -13.99
C ASP A 90 10.34 -1.74 -14.81
N ALA A 91 9.51 -2.75 -15.09
CA ALA A 91 9.94 -4.01 -15.70
C ALA A 91 9.89 -4.00 -17.22
N ALA A 92 10.98 -4.46 -17.85
CA ALA A 92 11.08 -4.61 -19.31
C ALA A 92 10.25 -5.79 -19.87
N ASN A 93 9.98 -6.82 -19.05
CA ASN A 93 9.23 -8.04 -19.47
C ASN A 93 7.78 -8.04 -18.93
N LYS A 94 7.14 -6.90 -18.81
CA LYS A 94 5.77 -6.80 -18.30
C LYS A 94 4.71 -7.51 -19.13
N GLU A 95 4.97 -7.80 -20.41
CA GLU A 95 4.04 -8.53 -21.27
C GLU A 95 3.82 -9.98 -20.81
N ASP A 96 4.81 -10.61 -20.18
CA ASP A 96 4.67 -11.94 -19.58
C ASP A 96 3.62 -11.92 -18.47
N PHE A 97 3.66 -10.87 -17.65
CA PHE A 97 2.69 -10.62 -16.57
C PHE A 97 1.29 -10.32 -17.14
N PHE A 98 1.18 -9.47 -18.17
CA PHE A 98 -0.12 -9.15 -18.78
C PHE A 98 -0.79 -10.35 -19.41
N SER A 99 -0.03 -11.18 -20.13
CA SER A 99 -0.54 -12.40 -20.73
C SER A 99 -1.09 -13.35 -19.67
N MET A 100 -0.36 -13.54 -18.58
CA MET A 100 -0.78 -14.35 -17.44
C MET A 100 -2.07 -13.81 -16.82
N THR A 101 -2.16 -12.49 -16.57
CA THR A 101 -3.35 -11.90 -15.95
C THR A 101 -4.58 -11.97 -16.85
N ALA A 102 -4.42 -11.81 -18.17
CA ALA A 102 -5.50 -11.95 -19.15
C ALA A 102 -6.09 -13.36 -19.16
N GLU A 103 -5.24 -14.40 -19.11
CA GLU A 103 -5.67 -15.79 -19.02
C GLU A 103 -6.51 -16.05 -17.76
N VAL A 104 -6.04 -15.53 -16.61
CA VAL A 104 -6.66 -15.83 -15.31
C VAL A 104 -7.94 -15.00 -15.09
N LEU A 105 -7.90 -13.69 -15.34
CA LEU A 105 -9.05 -12.78 -15.14
C LEU A 105 -10.14 -12.96 -16.20
N GLY A 106 -9.80 -13.42 -17.40
CA GLY A 106 -10.77 -13.73 -18.44
C GLY A 106 -11.82 -14.77 -18.02
N ARG A 107 -11.58 -15.53 -16.95
CA ARG A 107 -12.51 -16.47 -16.33
C ARG A 107 -13.63 -15.78 -15.52
N VAL A 108 -13.43 -14.54 -15.10
CA VAL A 108 -14.44 -13.70 -14.41
C VAL A 108 -15.13 -12.79 -15.42
N GLN A 109 -14.32 -12.05 -16.18
CA GLN A 109 -14.81 -11.09 -17.16
C GLN A 109 -14.02 -11.23 -18.46
N PRO A 110 -14.65 -11.63 -19.58
CA PRO A 110 -13.97 -11.73 -20.87
C PRO A 110 -13.24 -10.42 -21.25
N GLY A 111 -11.97 -10.54 -21.61
CA GLY A 111 -11.12 -9.40 -21.97
C GLY A 111 -10.49 -8.65 -20.78
N ALA A 112 -10.81 -8.98 -19.53
CA ALA A 112 -10.14 -8.40 -18.38
C ALA A 112 -8.68 -8.83 -18.30
N ARG A 113 -7.81 -7.88 -18.02
CA ARG A 113 -6.37 -8.08 -17.75
C ARG A 113 -5.88 -6.97 -16.82
N ALA A 114 -4.70 -7.17 -16.24
CA ALA A 114 -4.06 -6.09 -15.50
C ALA A 114 -3.68 -4.92 -16.43
N GLU A 115 -3.77 -3.72 -15.91
CA GLU A 115 -3.28 -2.48 -16.52
C GLU A 115 -2.23 -1.83 -15.63
N VAL A 116 -1.15 -1.31 -16.20
CA VAL A 116 -0.20 -0.49 -15.46
C VAL A 116 -0.75 0.91 -15.40
N ILE A 117 -0.89 1.41 -14.18
CA ILE A 117 -1.30 2.80 -13.94
C ILE A 117 -0.08 3.68 -13.65
N SER A 118 -0.20 4.96 -13.93
CA SER A 118 0.81 5.95 -13.56
C SER A 118 0.84 6.17 -12.05
N GLY A 119 1.94 6.72 -11.52
CA GLY A 119 2.01 7.11 -10.11
C GLY A 119 0.98 8.18 -9.73
N GLU A 120 0.59 9.04 -10.68
CA GLU A 120 -0.46 10.06 -10.47
C GLU A 120 -1.85 9.42 -10.34
N GLU A 121 -2.15 8.41 -11.16
CA GLU A 121 -3.41 7.68 -11.08
C GLU A 121 -3.47 6.82 -9.81
N GLU A 122 -2.38 6.12 -9.47
CA GLU A 122 -2.22 5.38 -8.22
C GLU A 122 -2.51 6.29 -7.02
N ALA A 123 -1.88 7.47 -7.00
CA ALA A 123 -2.06 8.48 -5.98
C ALA A 123 -3.52 8.97 -5.87
N ALA A 124 -4.18 9.25 -7.01
CA ALA A 124 -5.57 9.72 -7.02
C ALA A 124 -6.55 8.65 -6.49
N LEU A 125 -6.35 7.38 -6.86
CA LEU A 125 -7.14 6.27 -6.37
C LEU A 125 -6.93 6.04 -4.86
N SER A 126 -5.68 6.08 -4.40
CA SER A 126 -5.35 5.96 -2.97
C SER A 126 -5.92 7.12 -2.16
N PHE A 127 -5.88 8.35 -2.68
CA PHE A 127 -6.48 9.52 -2.03
C PHE A 127 -8.00 9.34 -1.88
N ALA A 128 -8.68 8.94 -2.95
CA ALA A 128 -10.13 8.75 -2.92
C ALA A 128 -10.56 7.69 -1.91
N GLY A 129 -9.82 6.56 -1.84
CA GLY A 129 -10.09 5.51 -0.87
C GLY A 129 -9.75 5.93 0.56
N ALA A 130 -8.54 6.43 0.79
CA ALA A 130 -8.04 6.72 2.13
C ALA A 130 -8.80 7.85 2.86
N THR A 131 -9.40 8.79 2.13
CA THR A 131 -10.14 9.92 2.71
C THR A 131 -11.65 9.72 2.77
N ALA A 132 -12.18 8.59 2.28
CA ALA A 132 -13.62 8.36 2.14
C ALA A 132 -14.41 8.47 3.46
N ASP A 133 -13.79 8.16 4.60
CA ASP A 133 -14.42 8.18 5.91
C ASP A 133 -13.90 9.33 6.81
N ILE A 134 -13.14 10.28 6.26
CA ILE A 134 -12.64 11.43 7.02
C ILE A 134 -13.53 12.64 6.76
N GLU A 135 -13.93 13.33 7.82
CA GLU A 135 -14.73 14.55 7.72
C GLU A 135 -13.99 15.60 6.87
N PRO A 136 -14.65 16.17 5.83
CA PRO A 136 -14.00 17.09 4.90
C PRO A 136 -13.39 18.34 5.54
N ASP A 137 -13.90 18.80 6.68
CA ASP A 137 -13.43 19.97 7.41
C ASP A 137 -12.06 19.76 8.08
N ARG A 138 -11.60 18.53 8.23
CA ARG A 138 -10.24 18.18 8.66
C ARG A 138 -9.19 18.42 7.58
N GLY A 139 -9.59 18.67 6.33
CA GLY A 139 -8.67 18.95 5.21
C GLY A 139 -8.07 20.36 5.23
N PRO A 140 -7.07 20.65 4.37
CA PRO A 140 -6.50 19.77 3.34
C PRO A 140 -5.75 18.55 3.89
N PHE A 141 -5.99 17.39 3.27
CA PHE A 141 -5.33 16.14 3.62
C PHE A 141 -4.03 15.97 2.82
N CYS A 142 -2.97 15.50 3.47
CA CYS A 142 -1.86 14.85 2.79
C CYS A 142 -2.00 13.35 2.97
N VAL A 143 -2.40 12.64 1.92
CA VAL A 143 -2.42 11.17 1.91
C VAL A 143 -1.05 10.65 1.53
N VAL A 144 -0.54 9.70 2.29
CA VAL A 144 0.72 9.00 2.06
C VAL A 144 0.42 7.51 1.91
N ASP A 145 0.60 6.98 0.70
CA ASP A 145 0.51 5.55 0.41
C ASP A 145 1.93 4.98 0.34
N LEU A 146 2.35 4.28 1.40
CA LEU A 146 3.70 3.72 1.50
C LEU A 146 3.71 2.28 0.98
N GLY A 147 4.04 2.12 -0.28
CA GLY A 147 4.13 0.84 -0.95
C GLY A 147 5.48 0.12 -0.79
N GLY A 148 5.64 -0.97 -1.53
CA GLY A 148 6.89 -1.74 -1.54
C GLY A 148 7.98 -1.10 -2.39
N GLY A 149 7.65 -0.54 -3.55
CA GLY A 149 8.59 0.03 -4.52
C GLY A 149 8.58 1.55 -4.58
N SER A 150 7.42 2.16 -4.34
CA SER A 150 7.19 3.61 -4.37
C SER A 150 6.42 4.08 -3.14
N THR A 151 6.35 5.39 -2.96
CA THR A 151 5.47 6.06 -1.99
C THR A 151 4.84 7.26 -2.68
N GLU A 152 3.52 7.31 -2.64
CA GLU A 152 2.70 8.36 -3.23
C GLU A 152 2.30 9.37 -2.16
N PHE A 153 2.40 10.67 -2.51
CA PHE A 153 1.97 11.79 -1.68
C PHE A 153 0.92 12.59 -2.44
N VAL A 154 -0.21 12.83 -1.82
CA VAL A 154 -1.32 13.56 -2.48
C VAL A 154 -1.88 14.64 -1.57
N VAL A 155 -1.93 15.87 -2.06
CA VAL A 155 -2.62 16.98 -1.40
C VAL A 155 -3.58 17.63 -2.40
N GLY A 156 -4.87 17.46 -2.18
CA GLY A 156 -5.89 17.94 -3.12
C GLY A 156 -5.75 17.33 -4.51
N LYS A 157 -5.34 18.13 -5.51
CA LYS A 157 -5.10 17.66 -6.89
C LYS A 157 -3.62 17.50 -7.24
N GLN A 158 -2.74 17.76 -6.31
CA GLN A 158 -1.30 17.63 -6.53
C GLN A 158 -0.84 16.29 -6.00
N ALA A 159 -0.08 15.57 -6.81
CA ALA A 159 0.46 14.26 -6.46
C ALA A 159 1.94 14.17 -6.81
N VAL A 160 2.70 13.50 -5.97
CA VAL A 160 4.10 13.14 -6.20
C VAL A 160 4.27 11.66 -5.88
N SER A 161 4.72 10.88 -6.86
CA SER A 161 5.16 9.50 -6.64
C SER A 161 6.69 9.47 -6.57
N THR A 162 7.19 8.86 -5.50
CA THR A 162 8.63 8.78 -5.22
C THR A 162 9.12 7.35 -5.35
N GLN A 163 10.38 7.17 -5.80
CA GLN A 163 11.01 5.86 -5.93
C GLN A 163 11.55 5.35 -4.58
N MET A 164 10.77 5.50 -3.51
CA MET A 164 11.07 4.96 -2.20
C MET A 164 9.91 4.12 -1.68
N GLY A 165 10.20 2.86 -1.37
CA GLY A 165 9.25 1.91 -0.79
C GLY A 165 10.00 0.93 0.10
N CYS A 166 9.27 0.22 0.97
CA CYS A 166 9.90 -0.61 2.00
C CYS A 166 10.74 -1.76 1.41
N VAL A 167 10.34 -2.36 0.29
CA VAL A 167 11.12 -3.41 -0.40
C VAL A 167 12.35 -2.81 -1.05
N ARG A 168 12.18 -1.75 -1.84
CA ARG A 168 13.26 -1.06 -2.55
C ARG A 168 14.35 -0.57 -1.59
N LEU A 169 14.00 0.05 -0.48
CA LEU A 169 14.98 0.49 0.51
C LEU A 169 15.70 -0.69 1.19
N THR A 170 14.96 -1.76 1.49
CA THR A 170 15.58 -2.97 2.05
C THR A 170 16.63 -3.53 1.11
N GLU A 171 16.29 -3.72 -0.18
CA GLU A 171 17.20 -4.28 -1.18
C GLU A 171 18.42 -3.40 -1.43
N ARG A 172 18.26 -2.06 -1.41
CA ARG A 172 19.35 -1.12 -1.66
C ARG A 172 20.27 -0.92 -0.47
N PHE A 173 19.74 -0.79 0.73
CA PHE A 173 20.47 -0.24 1.87
C PHE A 173 20.56 -1.17 3.08
N MET A 174 19.59 -2.07 3.32
CA MET A 174 19.49 -2.84 4.56
C MET A 174 19.71 -4.33 4.31
N ARG A 175 20.97 -4.74 4.26
CA ARG A 175 21.39 -6.12 4.00
C ARG A 175 21.61 -6.92 5.28
N SER A 176 21.86 -6.24 6.40
CA SER A 176 22.03 -6.86 7.73
C SER A 176 20.70 -7.02 8.45
N ASP A 177 20.62 -7.99 9.34
CA ASP A 177 19.43 -8.24 10.18
C ASP A 177 19.81 -8.44 11.66
N PRO A 178 19.53 -7.47 12.55
CA PRO A 178 18.90 -6.17 12.26
C PRO A 178 19.83 -5.25 11.42
N PRO A 179 19.27 -4.22 10.78
CA PRO A 179 20.07 -3.28 10.00
C PRO A 179 21.08 -2.55 10.89
N THR A 180 22.30 -2.35 10.38
CA THR A 180 23.32 -1.59 11.07
C THR A 180 23.01 -0.09 11.10
N ALA A 181 23.67 0.67 11.99
CA ALA A 181 23.54 2.12 12.03
C ALA A 181 23.96 2.75 10.68
N ALA A 182 25.03 2.29 10.07
CA ALA A 182 25.52 2.81 8.78
C ALA A 182 24.52 2.55 7.64
N GLU A 183 23.87 1.38 7.60
CA GLU A 183 22.82 1.07 6.62
C GLU A 183 21.59 1.94 6.85
N THR A 184 21.21 2.14 8.10
CA THR A 184 20.07 3.01 8.47
C THR A 184 20.35 4.46 8.07
N ASP A 185 21.56 4.98 8.34
CA ASP A 185 21.94 6.36 7.99
C ASP A 185 21.97 6.57 6.48
N ALA A 186 22.45 5.58 5.71
CA ALA A 186 22.43 5.63 4.26
C ALA A 186 20.99 5.65 3.71
N ALA A 187 20.10 4.83 4.26
CA ALA A 187 18.70 4.83 3.91
C ALA A 187 18.02 6.16 4.24
N ARG A 188 18.28 6.74 5.43
CA ARG A 188 17.77 8.06 5.82
C ARG A 188 18.22 9.16 4.86
N ALA A 189 19.49 9.18 4.52
CA ALA A 189 20.03 10.19 3.59
C ALA A 189 19.32 10.14 2.24
N TYR A 190 19.07 8.93 1.71
CA TYR A 190 18.32 8.75 0.47
C TYR A 190 16.87 9.22 0.60
N VAL A 191 16.18 8.86 1.70
CA VAL A 191 14.79 9.25 1.94
C VAL A 191 14.67 10.77 2.06
N ARG A 192 15.54 11.42 2.86
CA ARG A 192 15.57 12.88 3.01
C ARG A 192 15.79 13.60 1.69
N ASP A 193 16.72 13.14 0.86
CA ASP A 193 16.93 13.72 -0.45
C ASP A 193 15.71 13.58 -1.35
N THR A 194 15.09 12.41 -1.35
CA THR A 194 13.87 12.13 -2.09
C THR A 194 12.70 13.00 -1.63
N LEU A 195 12.55 13.21 -0.32
CA LEU A 195 11.47 14.00 0.26
C LEU A 195 11.55 15.51 -0.03
N ARG A 196 12.69 16.05 -0.51
CA ARG A 196 12.79 17.46 -0.90
C ARG A 196 11.76 17.87 -1.95
N GLN A 197 11.41 16.99 -2.87
CA GLN A 197 10.37 17.25 -3.86
C GLN A 197 8.95 17.23 -3.28
N VAL A 198 8.76 16.61 -2.10
CA VAL A 198 7.48 16.49 -1.41
C VAL A 198 7.23 17.67 -0.47
N ALA A 199 8.28 18.25 0.10
CA ALA A 199 8.20 19.32 1.09
C ALA A 199 7.24 20.48 0.70
N PRO A 200 7.26 21.01 -0.55
CA PRO A 200 6.33 22.08 -0.93
C PRO A 200 4.85 21.66 -0.88
N LEU A 201 4.57 20.37 -1.08
CA LEU A 201 3.22 19.82 -1.06
C LEU A 201 2.64 19.82 0.36
N LEU A 202 3.46 19.46 1.35
CA LEU A 202 3.06 19.33 2.75
C LEU A 202 2.69 20.65 3.42
N VAL A 203 3.23 21.79 2.99
CA VAL A 203 3.00 23.11 3.62
C VAL A 203 1.51 23.44 3.80
N SER A 204 0.65 23.00 2.90
CA SER A 204 -0.79 23.27 2.95
C SER A 204 -1.59 22.20 3.71
N ALA A 205 -0.97 21.10 4.11
CA ALA A 205 -1.68 20.02 4.77
C ALA A 205 -2.08 20.38 6.20
N ARG A 206 -3.29 20.00 6.58
CA ARG A 206 -3.80 20.13 7.97
C ARG A 206 -3.94 18.77 8.65
N THR A 207 -4.03 17.72 7.87
CA THR A 207 -4.09 16.34 8.37
C THR A 207 -3.21 15.45 7.49
N LEU A 208 -2.30 14.71 8.14
CA LEU A 208 -1.56 13.63 7.51
C LEU A 208 -2.38 12.35 7.60
N VAL A 209 -2.53 11.63 6.48
CA VAL A 209 -3.23 10.35 6.41
C VAL A 209 -2.28 9.30 5.88
N GLY A 210 -2.01 8.26 6.65
CA GLY A 210 -1.16 7.14 6.26
C GLY A 210 -2.00 5.92 5.88
N CYS A 211 -1.73 5.32 4.74
CA CYS A 211 -2.35 4.07 4.32
C CYS A 211 -1.32 3.03 3.88
N ALA A 212 -1.79 1.88 3.47
CA ALA A 212 -1.01 0.69 3.18
C ALA A 212 -0.33 0.03 4.39
N GLY A 213 0.30 -1.09 4.11
CA GLY A 213 0.64 -2.07 5.14
C GLY A 213 1.69 -1.67 6.15
N THR A 214 2.55 -0.70 5.86
CA THR A 214 3.50 -0.18 6.86
C THR A 214 2.75 0.62 7.92
N PHE A 215 1.95 1.60 7.53
CA PHE A 215 1.19 2.43 8.46
C PHE A 215 0.19 1.62 9.30
N THR A 216 -0.56 0.70 8.67
CA THR A 216 -1.54 -0.11 9.40
C THR A 216 -0.88 -1.07 10.39
N THR A 217 0.29 -1.63 10.07
CA THR A 217 1.07 -2.44 11.01
C THR A 217 1.62 -1.60 12.17
N LEU A 218 2.14 -0.39 11.88
CA LEU A 218 2.60 0.53 12.94
C LEU A 218 1.45 0.93 13.87
N SER A 219 0.25 1.15 13.33
CA SER A 219 -0.94 1.41 14.15
C SER A 219 -1.26 0.24 15.09
N ALA A 220 -1.29 -0.99 14.56
CA ALA A 220 -1.55 -2.16 15.38
C ALA A 220 -0.53 -2.33 16.52
N LEU A 221 0.74 -2.06 16.23
CA LEU A 221 1.83 -2.13 17.22
C LEU A 221 1.73 -1.03 18.26
N THR A 222 1.49 0.21 17.85
CA THR A 222 1.37 1.37 18.76
C THR A 222 0.19 1.21 19.70
N GLN A 223 -0.93 0.63 19.23
CA GLN A 223 -2.10 0.33 20.04
C GLN A 223 -1.92 -0.92 20.93
N GLY A 224 -0.82 -1.66 20.80
CA GLY A 224 -0.57 -2.90 21.56
C GLY A 224 -1.61 -3.98 21.29
N LEU A 225 -2.04 -4.14 20.02
CA LEU A 225 -3.04 -5.14 19.66
C LEU A 225 -2.46 -6.57 19.75
N ASP A 226 -3.24 -7.52 20.25
CA ASP A 226 -2.87 -8.94 20.29
C ASP A 226 -3.07 -9.64 18.94
N SER A 227 -3.87 -9.05 18.05
CA SER A 227 -4.11 -9.52 16.69
C SER A 227 -4.41 -8.33 15.78
N TYR A 228 -4.19 -8.51 14.48
CA TYR A 228 -4.51 -7.46 13.50
C TYR A 228 -6.02 -7.24 13.42
N ASP A 229 -6.48 -6.06 13.81
CA ASP A 229 -7.91 -5.68 13.86
C ASP A 229 -8.13 -4.42 13.01
N PRO A 230 -8.65 -4.58 11.77
CA PRO A 230 -8.91 -3.45 10.87
C PRO A 230 -9.86 -2.39 11.45
N ALA A 231 -10.83 -2.80 12.30
CA ALA A 231 -11.79 -1.87 12.86
C ALA A 231 -11.16 -0.94 13.92
N ARG A 232 -10.13 -1.41 14.62
CA ARG A 232 -9.36 -0.61 15.56
C ARG A 232 -8.25 0.21 14.90
N ILE A 233 -7.73 -0.27 13.77
CA ILE A 233 -6.68 0.40 13.00
C ILE A 233 -7.24 1.56 12.19
N HIS A 234 -8.37 1.32 11.49
CA HIS A 234 -9.00 2.33 10.65
C HIS A 234 -9.42 3.55 11.44
N MET A 235 -9.06 4.73 10.95
CA MET A 235 -9.28 6.03 11.58
C MET A 235 -8.62 6.19 12.96
N SER A 236 -7.70 5.31 13.36
CA SER A 236 -6.87 5.58 14.53
C SER A 236 -5.94 6.77 14.26
N GLU A 237 -5.70 7.58 15.27
CA GLU A 237 -4.79 8.72 15.21
C GLU A 237 -3.56 8.43 16.08
N LEU A 238 -2.38 8.47 15.48
CA LEU A 238 -1.12 8.16 16.13
C LEU A 238 -0.28 9.40 16.27
N LEU A 239 0.22 9.65 17.49
CA LEU A 239 1.17 10.74 17.73
C LEU A 239 2.53 10.40 17.09
N PHE A 240 3.21 11.40 16.55
CA PHE A 240 4.51 11.22 15.91
C PHE A 240 5.58 10.68 16.87
N ASP A 241 5.51 11.06 18.14
CA ASP A 241 6.44 10.56 19.15
C ASP A 241 6.25 9.06 19.44
N ASP A 242 5.00 8.57 19.46
CA ASP A 242 4.69 7.15 19.61
C ASP A 242 5.17 6.36 18.40
N LEU A 243 4.98 6.90 17.19
CA LEU A 243 5.52 6.31 15.96
C LEU A 243 7.04 6.22 15.98
N THR A 244 7.73 7.27 16.42
CA THR A 244 9.20 7.27 16.52
C THR A 244 9.69 6.20 17.50
N ALA A 245 9.01 6.01 18.61
CA ALA A 245 9.35 4.97 19.58
C ALA A 245 9.19 3.56 19.00
N ILE A 246 8.05 3.26 18.36
CA ILE A 246 7.77 1.93 17.81
C ILE A 246 8.65 1.60 16.60
N THR A 247 8.92 2.56 15.72
CA THR A 247 9.79 2.39 14.56
C THR A 247 11.24 2.13 14.98
N SER A 248 11.72 2.81 16.00
CA SER A 248 13.04 2.57 16.60
C SER A 248 13.14 1.16 17.17
N ALA A 249 12.12 0.70 17.92
CA ALA A 249 12.07 -0.65 18.47
C ALA A 249 12.07 -1.72 17.35
N LEU A 250 11.32 -1.51 16.26
CA LEU A 250 11.28 -2.44 15.12
C LEU A 250 12.64 -2.56 14.43
N ARG A 251 13.39 -1.46 14.27
CA ARG A 251 14.71 -1.51 13.64
C ARG A 251 15.76 -2.22 14.49
N ALA A 252 15.60 -2.19 15.81
CA ALA A 252 16.50 -2.90 16.73
C ALA A 252 16.29 -4.41 16.74
N GLN A 253 15.17 -4.91 16.22
CA GLN A 253 14.81 -6.31 16.16
C GLN A 253 15.31 -6.99 14.88
N THR A 254 15.57 -8.31 14.94
CA THR A 254 15.72 -9.14 13.74
C THR A 254 14.37 -9.38 13.05
N ALA A 255 14.39 -9.78 11.78
CA ALA A 255 13.18 -10.16 11.05
C ALA A 255 12.45 -11.34 11.74
N GLU A 256 13.18 -12.25 12.38
CA GLU A 256 12.60 -13.34 13.16
C GLU A 256 11.84 -12.81 14.38
N GLN A 257 12.42 -11.89 15.14
CA GLN A 257 11.77 -11.24 16.27
C GLN A 257 10.52 -10.47 15.86
N ARG A 258 10.60 -9.71 14.76
CA ARG A 258 9.45 -9.01 14.19
C ARG A 258 8.34 -9.97 13.75
N ARG A 259 8.71 -11.12 13.14
CA ARG A 259 7.78 -12.17 12.70
C ARG A 259 7.08 -12.86 13.86
N ALA A 260 7.70 -12.91 15.03
CA ALA A 260 7.09 -13.46 16.23
C ALA A 260 5.93 -12.62 16.80
N ASN A 261 5.83 -11.34 16.39
CA ASN A 261 4.72 -10.49 16.79
C ASN A 261 3.48 -10.79 15.91
N PRO A 262 2.34 -11.15 16.50
CA PRO A 262 1.16 -11.61 15.77
C PRO A 262 0.52 -10.56 14.85
N VAL A 263 0.76 -9.26 15.10
CA VAL A 263 0.23 -8.19 14.24
C VAL A 263 1.13 -7.87 13.04
N VAL A 264 2.37 -8.38 13.05
CA VAL A 264 3.30 -8.22 11.93
C VAL A 264 3.11 -9.37 10.95
N HIS A 265 2.57 -9.06 9.77
CA HIS A 265 2.43 -10.08 8.73
C HIS A 265 3.80 -10.70 8.40
N PRO A 266 3.96 -12.05 8.41
CA PRO A 266 5.26 -12.71 8.21
C PRO A 266 6.03 -12.25 6.96
N GLY A 267 5.31 -11.95 5.88
CA GLY A 267 5.89 -11.45 4.61
C GLY A 267 6.26 -9.96 4.61
N ARG A 268 6.09 -9.25 5.73
CA ARG A 268 6.55 -7.86 5.93
C ARG A 268 7.69 -7.75 6.93
N ALA A 269 7.94 -8.79 7.71
CA ALA A 269 8.90 -8.75 8.82
C ALA A 269 10.32 -8.35 8.39
N ASP A 270 10.72 -8.67 7.19
CA ASP A 270 12.02 -8.32 6.61
C ASP A 270 12.09 -6.90 6.02
N VAL A 271 10.97 -6.34 5.59
CA VAL A 271 10.95 -5.04 4.92
C VAL A 271 10.43 -3.88 5.80
N ILE A 272 9.79 -4.17 6.92
CA ILE A 272 9.16 -3.13 7.76
C ILE A 272 10.21 -2.24 8.46
N ALA A 273 11.44 -2.71 8.67
CA ALA A 273 12.53 -1.89 9.20
C ALA A 273 12.87 -0.72 8.26
N ALA A 274 12.91 -0.96 6.95
CA ALA A 274 13.07 0.08 5.95
C ALA A 274 11.82 0.99 5.86
N GLY A 275 10.63 0.40 5.92
CA GLY A 275 9.37 1.15 6.02
C GLY A 275 9.34 2.09 7.23
N SER A 276 9.90 1.66 8.36
CA SER A 276 10.03 2.49 9.57
C SER A 276 10.90 3.73 9.35
N VAL A 277 12.01 3.61 8.63
CA VAL A 277 12.86 4.77 8.28
C VAL A 277 12.10 5.75 7.41
N ILE A 278 11.34 5.26 6.41
CA ILE A 278 10.54 6.13 5.55
C ILE A 278 9.50 6.90 6.39
N VAL A 279 8.79 6.23 7.29
CA VAL A 279 7.77 6.86 8.14
C VAL A 279 8.39 7.92 9.04
N GLU A 280 9.53 7.65 9.68
CA GLU A 280 10.22 8.64 10.53
C GLU A 280 10.55 9.91 9.76
N GLU A 281 11.15 9.80 8.58
CA GLU A 281 11.52 10.96 7.78
C GLU A 281 10.29 11.72 7.24
N ILE A 282 9.17 11.02 6.96
CA ILE A 282 7.89 11.64 6.57
C ILE A 282 7.29 12.44 7.72
N VAL A 283 7.25 11.88 8.94
CA VAL A 283 6.66 12.57 10.09
C VAL A 283 7.53 13.75 10.54
N ASP A 284 8.85 13.63 10.44
CA ASP A 284 9.76 14.75 10.69
C ASP A 284 9.51 15.89 9.69
N LEU A 285 9.41 15.57 8.38
CA LEU A 285 9.10 16.55 7.35
C LEU A 285 7.71 17.19 7.57
N ALA A 286 6.70 16.40 7.96
CA ALA A 286 5.35 16.91 8.22
C ALA A 286 5.32 17.85 9.45
N ARG A 287 6.10 17.53 10.48
CA ARG A 287 6.30 18.39 11.65
C ARG A 287 6.96 19.70 11.27
N GLU A 288 8.04 19.65 10.49
CA GLU A 288 8.81 20.83 10.07
C GLU A 288 8.04 21.72 9.09
N SER A 289 7.38 21.13 8.09
CA SER A 289 6.76 21.86 6.97
C SER A 289 5.35 22.36 7.28
N ALA A 290 4.58 21.64 8.10
CA ALA A 290 3.16 21.89 8.34
C ALA A 290 2.79 22.00 9.83
N GLY A 291 3.73 21.81 10.76
CA GLY A 291 3.47 21.84 12.20
C GLY A 291 2.56 20.71 12.70
N LEU A 292 2.48 19.59 11.95
CA LEU A 292 1.65 18.45 12.32
C LEU A 292 2.28 17.66 13.47
N GLY A 293 1.46 17.00 14.27
CA GLY A 293 1.91 16.20 15.43
C GLY A 293 1.38 14.77 15.43
N SER A 294 0.49 14.43 14.48
CA SER A 294 -0.16 13.13 14.39
C SER A 294 -0.43 12.71 12.95
N VAL A 295 -0.72 11.44 12.76
CA VAL A 295 -1.17 10.85 11.49
C VAL A 295 -2.44 10.02 11.73
N VAL A 296 -3.43 10.19 10.86
CA VAL A 296 -4.63 9.35 10.81
C VAL A 296 -4.32 8.13 9.94
N ILE A 297 -4.66 6.94 10.41
CA ILE A 297 -4.41 5.70 9.69
C ILE A 297 -5.66 5.22 8.97
N SER A 298 -5.55 5.01 7.67
CA SER A 298 -6.64 4.45 6.87
C SER A 298 -6.35 3.00 6.46
N GLU A 299 -7.33 2.12 6.72
CA GLU A 299 -7.38 0.76 6.15
C GLU A 299 -7.91 0.78 4.71
N LYS A 300 -8.58 1.87 4.32
CA LYS A 300 -8.99 2.10 2.95
C LYS A 300 -7.86 2.75 2.17
N ASP A 301 -7.72 2.34 0.92
CA ASP A 301 -6.63 2.74 0.05
C ASP A 301 -7.02 2.66 -1.45
N ILE A 302 -6.06 2.37 -2.32
CA ILE A 302 -6.26 2.25 -3.77
C ILE A 302 -7.38 1.26 -4.14
N LEU A 303 -7.55 0.15 -3.41
CA LEU A 303 -8.62 -0.82 -3.69
C LEU A 303 -10.00 -0.18 -3.55
N ASP A 304 -10.19 0.62 -2.50
CA ASP A 304 -11.44 1.32 -2.23
C ASP A 304 -11.71 2.38 -3.30
N GLY A 305 -10.68 3.09 -3.76
CA GLY A 305 -10.77 4.02 -4.88
C GLY A 305 -11.13 3.34 -6.20
N ILE A 306 -10.60 2.14 -6.46
CA ILE A 306 -10.92 1.37 -7.68
C ILE A 306 -12.38 0.91 -7.66
N VAL A 307 -12.87 0.30 -6.56
CA VAL A 307 -14.27 -0.18 -6.50
C VAL A 307 -15.25 0.97 -6.57
N ALA A 308 -14.95 2.13 -6.00
CA ALA A 308 -15.79 3.33 -6.10
C ALA A 308 -15.95 3.80 -7.55
N GLY A 309 -14.91 3.62 -8.40
CA GLY A 309 -14.96 3.95 -9.81
C GLY A 309 -15.66 2.91 -10.69
N LEU A 310 -16.00 1.71 -10.18
CA LEU A 310 -16.66 0.64 -10.90
C LEU A 310 -18.18 0.55 -10.62
N ALA A 311 -18.63 1.12 -9.52
CA ALA A 311 -20.03 1.17 -9.07
C ALA A 311 -20.83 2.31 -9.75
#